data_4f26f0797bdcbc1cf32084fa3959dd46
#
_entry.id   4f26f0797bdcbc1cf32084fa3959dd46
#
_cell.length_a   1.000
_cell.length_b   1.000
_cell.length_c   1.000
_cell.angle_alpha   90.00
_cell.angle_beta   90.00
_cell.angle_gamma   90.00
#
_symmetry.space_group_name_H-M   'P 1'
#
loop_
_entity.id
_entity.type
_entity.pdbx_description
1 polymer ?
#
loop_
_entity_poly.entity_id
_entity_poly.type
_entity_poly.pdbx_seq_one_letter_code
_entity_poly.pdbx_strand_id
1 'polypeptide(L)'
;MFKTLRNGLFICLAAISFQALAAPAAHEVVQQTTTTLLADLKANKEQYRTDPGAFYTALNNILGPVVDADGMSRGVMTVRYSRQASPEQMQRFQENFKRSLMQFYGNALLEYNNQDIRVLPVSGQQDPERTSVNMEIKDGKGVVYPLS
;
A
#
# COMPACT_ATOMS: atom_id res chain seq x y z
N MET A 1 -42.04 -60.55 -23.20
CA MET A 1 -42.24 -59.12 -23.30
C MET A 1 -41.59 -58.47 -22.07
N PHE A 2 -40.32 -58.13 -22.14
CA PHE A 2 -39.63 -57.38 -21.05
C PHE A 2 -39.01 -56.11 -21.64
N LYS A 3 -39.56 -54.96 -21.26
CA LYS A 3 -39.02 -53.69 -21.59
C LYS A 3 -37.98 -53.28 -20.52
N THR A 4 -36.75 -53.23 -20.93
CA THR A 4 -35.63 -52.75 -20.13
C THR A 4 -35.67 -51.22 -20.01
N LEU A 5 -35.90 -50.73 -18.79
CA LEU A 5 -35.80 -49.31 -18.45
C LEU A 5 -34.32 -49.00 -18.22
N ARG A 6 -33.70 -48.20 -19.11
CA ARG A 6 -32.32 -47.73 -18.98
C ARG A 6 -32.36 -46.37 -18.26
N ASN A 7 -32.02 -46.41 -16.99
CA ASN A 7 -31.81 -45.17 -16.19
C ASN A 7 -30.53 -44.46 -16.67
N GLY A 8 -30.72 -43.36 -17.33
CA GLY A 8 -29.61 -42.41 -17.60
C GLY A 8 -29.32 -41.57 -16.37
N LEU A 9 -28.20 -41.84 -15.74
CA LEU A 9 -27.67 -41.04 -14.65
C LEU A 9 -27.01 -39.78 -15.23
N PHE A 10 -27.68 -38.64 -15.19
CA PHE A 10 -27.10 -37.32 -15.51
C PHE A 10 -26.22 -36.86 -14.34
N ILE A 11 -24.91 -37.03 -14.47
CA ILE A 11 -23.95 -36.40 -13.57
C ILE A 11 -23.80 -34.94 -14.01
N CYS A 12 -24.49 -34.04 -13.30
CA CYS A 12 -24.20 -32.59 -13.40
C CYS A 12 -22.85 -32.30 -12.77
N LEU A 13 -21.81 -32.18 -13.59
CA LEU A 13 -20.52 -31.67 -13.17
C LEU A 13 -20.68 -30.15 -12.94
N ALA A 14 -20.92 -29.74 -11.68
CA ALA A 14 -20.86 -28.36 -11.30
C ALA A 14 -19.38 -27.90 -11.40
N ALA A 15 -19.04 -27.23 -12.47
CA ALA A 15 -17.76 -26.53 -12.60
C ALA A 15 -17.74 -25.38 -11.58
N ILE A 16 -17.11 -25.62 -10.43
CA ILE A 16 -16.79 -24.56 -9.46
C ILE A 16 -15.67 -23.73 -10.11
N SER A 17 -16.05 -22.64 -10.75
CA SER A 17 -15.10 -21.64 -11.24
C SER A 17 -14.46 -20.98 -10.03
N PHE A 18 -13.26 -21.41 -9.66
CA PHE A 18 -12.40 -20.66 -8.77
C PHE A 18 -12.04 -19.34 -9.49
N GLN A 19 -12.76 -18.28 -9.17
CA GLN A 19 -12.30 -16.95 -9.52
C GLN A 19 -11.08 -16.67 -8.63
N ALA A 20 -9.89 -16.78 -9.21
CA ALA A 20 -8.68 -16.28 -8.58
C ALA A 20 -8.94 -14.78 -8.34
N LEU A 21 -9.03 -14.38 -7.07
CA LEU A 21 -9.02 -12.96 -6.69
C LEU A 21 -7.65 -12.44 -7.15
N ALA A 22 -7.63 -11.76 -8.28
CA ALA A 22 -6.45 -11.05 -8.75
C ALA A 22 -6.08 -10.01 -7.67
N ALA A 23 -4.79 -9.92 -7.33
CA ALA A 23 -4.32 -8.85 -6.44
C ALA A 23 -4.73 -7.49 -7.03
N PRO A 24 -5.17 -6.53 -6.20
CA PRO A 24 -5.57 -5.23 -6.70
C PRO A 24 -4.41 -4.58 -7.47
N ALA A 25 -4.72 -3.89 -8.55
CA ALA A 25 -3.71 -3.19 -9.33
C ALA A 25 -3.00 -2.14 -8.47
N ALA A 26 -1.69 -1.93 -8.68
CA ALA A 26 -0.91 -1.00 -7.88
C ALA A 26 -1.52 0.41 -7.82
N HIS A 27 -2.11 0.87 -8.92
CA HIS A 27 -2.84 2.12 -8.98
C HIS A 27 -4.02 2.17 -7.98
N GLU A 28 -4.80 1.09 -7.88
CA GLU A 28 -5.94 1.01 -6.95
C GLU A 28 -5.47 1.01 -5.50
N VAL A 29 -4.37 0.29 -5.21
CA VAL A 29 -3.76 0.28 -3.87
C VAL A 29 -3.32 1.68 -3.47
N VAL A 30 -2.59 2.38 -4.34
CA VAL A 30 -2.13 3.75 -4.07
C VAL A 30 -3.31 4.69 -3.92
N GLN A 31 -4.31 4.61 -4.80
CA GLN A 31 -5.52 5.44 -4.76
C GLN A 31 -6.27 5.26 -3.43
N GLN A 32 -6.53 4.01 -3.05
CA GLN A 32 -7.27 3.70 -1.83
C GLN A 32 -6.50 4.11 -0.58
N THR A 33 -5.20 3.80 -0.53
CA THR A 33 -4.33 4.16 0.61
C THR A 33 -4.24 5.67 0.78
N THR A 34 -4.06 6.41 -0.33
CA THR A 34 -4.05 7.88 -0.31
C THR A 34 -5.37 8.44 0.20
N THR A 35 -6.49 7.94 -0.30
CA THR A 35 -7.84 8.39 0.14
C THR A 35 -8.04 8.14 1.63
N THR A 36 -7.68 6.95 2.13
CA THR A 36 -7.80 6.58 3.53
C THR A 36 -6.92 7.47 4.41
N LEU A 37 -5.66 7.67 4.02
CA LEU A 37 -4.71 8.50 4.75
C LEU A 37 -5.18 9.95 4.87
N LEU A 38 -5.63 10.54 3.76
CA LEU A 38 -6.10 11.94 3.76
C LEU A 38 -7.39 12.12 4.56
N ALA A 39 -8.30 11.15 4.53
CA ALA A 39 -9.52 11.18 5.33
C ALA A 39 -9.20 11.10 6.83
N ASP A 40 -8.30 10.20 7.22
CA ASP A 40 -7.84 10.05 8.61
C ASP A 40 -7.13 11.30 9.12
N LEU A 41 -6.18 11.86 8.33
CA LEU A 41 -5.50 13.11 8.66
C LEU A 41 -6.50 14.27 8.85
N LYS A 42 -7.48 14.38 7.96
CA LYS A 42 -8.50 15.43 8.06
C LYS A 42 -9.35 15.32 9.33
N ALA A 43 -9.70 14.09 9.69
CA ALA A 43 -10.55 13.82 10.85
C ALA A 43 -9.81 14.03 12.19
N ASN A 44 -8.50 13.70 12.24
CA ASN A 44 -7.76 13.54 13.49
C ASN A 44 -6.58 14.54 13.63
N LYS A 45 -6.45 15.53 12.73
CA LYS A 45 -5.29 16.42 12.65
C LYS A 45 -4.92 17.07 13.98
N GLU A 46 -5.90 17.60 14.71
CA GLU A 46 -5.67 18.29 15.99
C GLU A 46 -5.20 17.32 17.07
N GLN A 47 -5.74 16.11 17.09
CA GLN A 47 -5.27 15.06 18.00
C GLN A 47 -3.81 14.70 17.69
N TYR A 48 -3.46 14.51 16.43
CA TYR A 48 -2.11 14.12 16.03
C TYR A 48 -1.04 15.16 16.32
N ARG A 49 -1.40 16.43 16.35
CA ARG A 49 -0.51 17.52 16.77
C ARG A 49 -0.13 17.46 18.24
N THR A 50 -1.03 16.95 19.07
CA THR A 50 -0.85 16.85 20.53
C THR A 50 -0.39 15.47 20.97
N ASP A 51 -0.67 14.43 20.17
CA ASP A 51 -0.30 13.03 20.42
C ASP A 51 0.40 12.41 19.20
N PRO A 52 1.72 12.60 19.08
CA PRO A 52 2.51 11.97 18.01
C PRO A 52 2.45 10.43 18.05
N GLY A 53 2.22 9.81 19.22
CA GLY A 53 2.09 8.36 19.36
C GLY A 53 0.85 7.83 18.65
N ALA A 54 -0.29 8.48 18.82
CA ALA A 54 -1.52 8.16 18.09
C ALA A 54 -1.34 8.33 16.59
N PHE A 55 -0.64 9.39 16.16
CA PHE A 55 -0.34 9.62 14.75
C PHE A 55 0.51 8.50 14.13
N TYR A 56 1.61 8.11 14.77
CA TYR A 56 2.46 7.02 14.27
C TYR A 56 1.73 5.68 14.25
N THR A 57 0.84 5.45 15.19
CA THR A 57 0.00 4.26 15.21
C THR A 57 -0.95 4.23 14.01
N ALA A 58 -1.62 5.34 13.72
CA ALA A 58 -2.51 5.48 12.57
C ALA A 58 -1.75 5.30 11.25
N LEU A 59 -0.59 5.96 11.08
CA LEU A 59 0.27 5.78 9.91
C LEU A 59 0.68 4.31 9.71
N ASN A 60 1.09 3.65 10.79
CA ASN A 60 1.48 2.24 10.71
C ASN A 60 0.30 1.32 10.31
N ASN A 61 -0.89 1.62 10.79
CA ASN A 61 -2.09 0.85 10.44
C ASN A 61 -2.51 1.05 8.98
N ILE A 62 -2.36 2.27 8.45
CA ILE A 62 -2.76 2.60 7.08
C ILE A 62 -1.68 2.18 6.07
N LEU A 63 -0.41 2.51 6.34
CA LEU A 63 0.69 2.30 5.41
C LEU A 63 1.37 0.93 5.58
N GLY A 64 1.37 0.37 6.79
CA GLY A 64 2.04 -0.90 7.09
C GLY A 64 1.66 -2.07 6.17
N PRO A 65 0.39 -2.25 5.80
CA PRO A 65 -0.03 -3.31 4.89
C PRO A 65 0.48 -3.18 3.45
N VAL A 66 0.84 -1.96 3.02
CA VAL A 66 1.18 -1.65 1.61
C VAL A 66 2.63 -1.22 1.41
N VAL A 67 3.34 -0.86 2.48
CA VAL A 67 4.75 -0.42 2.43
C VAL A 67 5.66 -1.54 2.92
N ASP A 68 6.46 -2.10 2.03
CA ASP A 68 7.53 -3.05 2.39
C ASP A 68 8.74 -2.33 3.02
N ALA A 69 8.57 -1.87 4.26
CA ALA A 69 9.63 -1.19 5.00
C ALA A 69 10.86 -2.09 5.23
N ASP A 70 10.66 -3.40 5.31
CA ASP A 70 11.75 -4.36 5.50
C ASP A 70 12.57 -4.53 4.22
N GLY A 71 11.92 -4.64 3.06
CA GLY A 71 12.58 -4.66 1.77
C GLY A 71 13.34 -3.36 1.49
N MET A 72 12.71 -2.21 1.77
CA MET A 72 13.34 -0.89 1.63
C MET A 72 14.57 -0.77 2.52
N SER A 73 14.49 -1.18 3.79
CA SER A 73 15.61 -1.11 4.73
C SER A 73 16.80 -1.98 4.29
N ARG A 74 16.52 -3.18 3.79
CA ARG A 74 17.57 -4.07 3.21
C ARG A 74 18.22 -3.43 1.97
N GLY A 75 17.42 -2.78 1.12
CA GLY A 75 17.91 -2.04 -0.04
C GLY A 75 18.84 -0.89 0.36
N VAL A 76 18.45 -0.10 1.37
CA VAL A 76 19.25 1.03 1.88
C VAL A 76 20.56 0.54 2.54
N MET A 77 20.50 -0.54 3.31
CA MET A 77 21.69 -1.12 3.95
C MET A 77 22.69 -1.69 2.94
N THR A 78 22.25 -1.97 1.72
CA THR A 78 23.00 -2.64 0.65
C THR A 78 23.41 -4.08 0.99
N VAL A 79 23.65 -4.88 -0.03
CA VAL A 79 24.05 -6.30 0.11
C VAL A 79 25.36 -6.45 0.89
N ARG A 80 26.27 -5.47 0.77
CA ARG A 80 27.57 -5.49 1.46
C ARG A 80 27.43 -5.57 2.97
N TYR A 81 26.53 -4.77 3.55
CA TYR A 81 26.34 -4.70 4.98
C TYR A 81 25.30 -5.68 5.49
N SER A 82 24.21 -5.90 4.73
CA SER A 82 23.15 -6.81 5.14
C SER A 82 23.60 -8.27 5.26
N ARG A 83 24.60 -8.70 4.44
CA ARG A 83 25.18 -10.04 4.54
C ARG A 83 26.07 -10.25 5.79
N GLN A 84 26.57 -9.18 6.37
CA GLN A 84 27.46 -9.21 7.53
C GLN A 84 26.72 -8.93 8.84
N ALA A 85 25.51 -8.39 8.76
CA ALA A 85 24.70 -8.09 9.92
C ALA A 85 24.11 -9.36 10.54
N SER A 86 24.15 -9.45 11.89
CA SER A 86 23.38 -10.48 12.57
C SER A 86 21.88 -10.24 12.42
N PRO A 87 21.04 -11.27 12.65
CA PRO A 87 19.58 -11.09 12.63
C PRO A 87 19.11 -9.96 13.54
N GLU A 88 19.70 -9.82 14.75
CA GLU A 88 19.35 -8.79 15.72
C GLU A 88 19.77 -7.39 15.25
N GLN A 89 20.93 -7.29 14.59
CA GLN A 89 21.39 -6.03 14.00
C GLN A 89 20.48 -5.60 12.85
N MET A 90 20.07 -6.56 12.00
CA MET A 90 19.15 -6.30 10.91
C MET A 90 17.79 -5.84 11.43
N GLN A 91 17.21 -6.53 12.41
CA GLN A 91 15.94 -6.16 13.00
C GLN A 91 15.99 -4.74 13.59
N ARG A 92 17.03 -4.42 14.38
CA ARG A 92 17.22 -3.08 14.96
C ARG A 92 17.35 -2.01 13.89
N PHE A 93 18.05 -2.31 12.81
CA PHE A 93 18.15 -1.38 11.68
C PHE A 93 16.79 -1.14 11.02
N GLN A 94 16.01 -2.20 10.76
CA GLN A 94 14.68 -2.12 10.17
C GLN A 94 13.72 -1.30 11.04
N GLU A 95 13.69 -1.54 12.34
CA GLU A 95 12.88 -0.79 13.29
C GLU A 95 13.26 0.71 13.32
N ASN A 96 14.55 1.01 13.36
CA ASN A 96 15.04 2.39 13.35
C ASN A 96 14.77 3.08 12.00
N PHE A 97 14.95 2.38 10.90
CA PHE A 97 14.67 2.87 9.56
C PHE A 97 13.18 3.23 9.43
N LYS A 98 12.28 2.31 9.80
CA LYS A 98 10.83 2.54 9.81
C LYS A 98 10.46 3.75 10.68
N ARG A 99 11.03 3.84 11.89
CA ARG A 99 10.80 4.97 12.78
C ARG A 99 11.28 6.30 12.17
N SER A 100 12.46 6.31 11.55
CA SER A 100 13.00 7.50 10.89
C SER A 100 12.14 7.95 9.72
N LEU A 101 11.67 7.03 8.88
CA LEU A 101 10.73 7.34 7.80
C LEU A 101 9.44 7.96 8.34
N MET A 102 8.86 7.36 9.37
CA MET A 102 7.63 7.85 9.99
C MET A 102 7.80 9.24 10.61
N GLN A 103 8.93 9.50 11.28
CA GLN A 103 9.22 10.82 11.85
C GLN A 103 9.42 11.86 10.76
N PHE A 104 10.20 11.55 9.73
CA PHE A 104 10.53 12.50 8.68
C PHE A 104 9.31 12.85 7.81
N TYR A 105 8.65 11.83 7.26
CA TYR A 105 7.49 12.03 6.39
C TYR A 105 6.21 12.31 7.16
N GLY A 106 6.07 11.80 8.38
CA GLY A 106 4.93 12.07 9.24
C GLY A 106 4.78 13.55 9.57
N ASN A 107 5.88 14.23 9.89
CA ASN A 107 5.85 15.68 10.12
C ASN A 107 5.38 16.44 8.87
N ALA A 108 5.83 16.05 7.68
CA ALA A 108 5.35 16.63 6.43
C ALA A 108 3.85 16.40 6.19
N LEU A 109 3.34 15.22 6.58
CA LEU A 109 1.91 14.91 6.49
C LEU A 109 1.06 15.77 7.44
N LEU A 110 1.56 16.12 8.63
CA LEU A 110 0.86 17.02 9.57
C LEU A 110 0.73 18.46 9.03
N GLU A 111 1.62 18.86 8.11
CA GLU A 111 1.51 20.14 7.39
C GLU A 111 0.45 20.12 6.28
N TYR A 112 -0.12 18.94 5.95
CA TYR A 112 -1.19 18.84 4.98
C TYR A 112 -2.37 19.75 5.37
N ASN A 113 -2.77 20.60 4.44
CA ASN A 113 -3.82 21.60 4.63
C ASN A 113 -4.79 21.61 3.43
N ASN A 114 -5.41 20.45 3.18
CA ASN A 114 -6.39 20.28 2.10
C ASN A 114 -5.84 20.57 0.68
N GLN A 115 -4.54 20.38 0.44
CA GLN A 115 -4.01 20.37 -0.92
C GLN A 115 -4.73 19.29 -1.74
N ASP A 116 -4.97 19.58 -3.02
CA ASP A 116 -5.57 18.62 -3.92
C ASP A 116 -4.50 17.58 -4.33
N ILE A 117 -4.66 16.35 -3.87
CA ILE A 117 -3.77 15.23 -4.19
C ILE A 117 -4.52 14.28 -5.09
N ARG A 118 -3.94 14.01 -6.27
CA ARG A 118 -4.54 13.14 -7.29
C ARG A 118 -3.60 12.03 -7.67
N VAL A 119 -4.12 10.81 -7.68
CA VAL A 119 -3.48 9.69 -8.34
C VAL A 119 -3.86 9.75 -9.81
N LEU A 120 -2.86 9.82 -10.69
CA LEU A 120 -3.11 9.97 -12.12
C LEU A 120 -3.52 8.64 -12.76
N PRO A 121 -4.33 8.68 -13.81
CA PRO A 121 -4.69 7.48 -14.55
C PRO A 121 -3.45 6.72 -15.04
N VAL A 122 -3.58 5.41 -15.09
CA VAL A 122 -2.55 4.55 -15.65
C VAL A 122 -2.33 4.88 -17.12
N SER A 123 -1.08 5.15 -17.50
CA SER A 123 -0.70 5.38 -18.90
C SER A 123 0.19 4.24 -19.39
N GLY A 124 -0.19 3.63 -20.52
CA GLY A 124 0.57 2.56 -21.17
C GLY A 124 0.39 1.18 -20.54
N GLN A 125 1.19 0.22 -21.03
CA GLN A 125 1.19 -1.15 -20.53
C GLN A 125 1.95 -1.21 -19.22
N GLN A 126 1.32 -1.80 -18.19
CA GLN A 126 1.94 -1.97 -16.88
C GLN A 126 2.63 -3.32 -16.77
N ASP A 127 3.81 -3.33 -16.17
CA ASP A 127 4.47 -4.55 -15.73
C ASP A 127 3.81 -5.02 -14.42
N PRO A 128 3.28 -6.24 -14.35
CA PRO A 128 2.62 -6.76 -13.15
C PRO A 128 3.56 -6.90 -11.95
N GLU A 129 4.89 -7.02 -12.18
CA GLU A 129 5.89 -7.15 -11.12
C GLU A 129 6.48 -5.80 -10.70
N ARG A 130 6.45 -4.82 -11.60
CA ARG A 130 7.04 -3.50 -11.34
C ARG A 130 6.32 -2.41 -12.11
N THR A 131 5.58 -1.58 -11.40
CA THR A 131 4.89 -0.45 -12.00
C THR A 131 5.12 0.83 -11.22
N SER A 132 5.07 1.97 -11.89
CA SER A 132 5.09 3.30 -11.27
C SER A 132 3.69 3.88 -11.28
N VAL A 133 3.29 4.44 -10.14
CA VAL A 133 2.01 5.16 -10.01
C VAL A 133 2.32 6.64 -9.88
N ASN A 134 1.88 7.41 -10.86
CA ASN A 134 2.09 8.86 -10.87
C ASN A 134 0.98 9.56 -10.06
N MET A 135 1.39 10.59 -9.34
CA MET A 135 0.51 11.42 -8.53
C MET A 135 0.83 12.89 -8.75
N GLU A 136 -0.09 13.75 -8.38
CA GLU A 136 0.08 15.20 -8.38
C GLU A 136 -0.41 15.78 -7.05
N ILE A 137 0.35 16.75 -6.53
CA ILE A 137 -0.12 17.61 -5.44
C ILE A 137 -0.29 19.00 -6.01
N LYS A 138 -1.47 19.59 -5.87
CA LYS A 138 -1.74 20.98 -6.20
C LYS A 138 -1.86 21.79 -4.93
N ASP A 139 -1.00 22.79 -4.77
CA ASP A 139 -1.02 23.67 -3.61
C ASP A 139 -2.15 24.72 -3.69
N GLY A 140 -2.35 25.47 -2.60
CA GLY A 140 -3.36 26.53 -2.54
C GLY A 140 -3.14 27.70 -3.51
N LYS A 141 -1.96 27.79 -4.15
CA LYS A 141 -1.63 28.80 -5.17
C LYS A 141 -1.81 28.26 -6.59
N GLY A 142 -2.19 27.00 -6.73
CA GLY A 142 -2.41 26.36 -8.02
C GLY A 142 -1.15 25.76 -8.66
N VAL A 143 -0.01 25.75 -7.96
CA VAL A 143 1.21 25.11 -8.44
C VAL A 143 1.07 23.60 -8.28
N VAL A 144 1.44 22.87 -9.34
CA VAL A 144 1.35 21.40 -9.40
C VAL A 144 2.75 20.80 -9.20
N TYR A 145 2.86 19.87 -8.26
CA TYR A 145 4.08 19.13 -7.97
C TYR A 145 3.85 17.65 -8.34
N PRO A 146 4.57 17.13 -9.36
CA PRO A 146 4.47 15.72 -9.72
C PRO A 146 5.20 14.84 -8.71
N LEU A 147 4.64 13.65 -8.44
CA LEU A 147 5.22 12.58 -7.61
C LEU A 147 5.14 11.24 -8.36
N SER A 148 6.15 10.37 -8.21
CA SER A 148 6.12 9.00 -8.73
C SER A 148 6.94 8.06 -7.85
#